data_7e1bad09ff5d259d3f7f1b67333ac3f4
#
_entry.id   7e1bad09ff5d259d3f7f1b67333ac3f4
#
_cell.length_a   1.000
_cell.length_b   1.000
_cell.length_c   1.000
_cell.angle_alpha   90.00
_cell.angle_beta   90.00
_cell.angle_gamma   90.00
#
_symmetry.space_group_name_H-M   'P 1'
#
loop_
_entity.id
_entity.type
_entity.pdbx_description
1 polymer ?
#
loop_
_entity_poly.entity_id
_entity_poly.type
_entity_poly.pdbx_seq_one_letter_code
_entity_poly.pdbx_strand_id
1 'polypeptide(L)'
;MKRINPTIILVRPQLPENIGMTARAMDNFGLSRLYLVNPRDEWPNKKAEKSAKHAESIIKNVQVFSNLEQATSKFNLVIATTNRQRFLT
;
A
#
# COMPACT_ATOMS: atom_id res chain seq x y z
N MET A 1 5.72 -22.97 -13.25
CA MET A 1 5.99 -22.40 -12.02
C MET A 1 5.01 -21.32 -11.66
N LYS A 2 4.54 -21.32 -10.42
CA LYS A 2 3.62 -20.35 -10.03
C LYS A 2 4.27 -19.11 -9.52
N ARG A 3 3.76 -17.94 -9.85
CA ARG A 3 4.28 -16.77 -9.37
C ARG A 3 3.59 -16.40 -8.11
N ILE A 4 4.30 -15.91 -7.12
CA ILE A 4 3.73 -15.41 -5.90
C ILE A 4 3.49 -13.94 -6.11
N ASN A 5 2.29 -13.50 -5.81
CA ASN A 5 1.93 -12.11 -6.01
C ASN A 5 1.43 -11.57 -4.68
N PRO A 6 2.33 -11.21 -3.78
CA PRO A 6 1.94 -10.77 -2.46
C PRO A 6 1.18 -9.46 -2.48
N THR A 7 0.32 -9.29 -1.50
CA THR A 7 -0.38 -8.05 -1.29
C THR A 7 0.40 -7.25 -0.29
N ILE A 8 0.67 -6.00 -0.60
CA ILE A 8 1.36 -5.11 0.33
C ILE A 8 0.29 -4.34 1.09
N ILE A 9 0.40 -4.32 2.39
CA ILE A 9 -0.57 -3.63 3.23
C ILE A 9 0.15 -2.59 4.05
N LEU A 10 -0.27 -1.34 3.95
CA LEU A 10 0.24 -0.27 4.78
C LEU A 10 -0.76 0.00 5.89
N VAL A 11 -0.33 -0.15 7.12
CA VAL A 11 -1.20 0.03 8.28
C VAL A 11 -1.00 1.42 8.85
N ARG A 12 -2.06 2.18 8.87
CA ARG A 12 -2.07 3.56 9.37
C ARG A 12 -1.01 4.44 8.71
N PRO A 13 -0.96 4.45 7.38
CA PRO A 13 0.02 5.31 6.72
C PRO A 13 -0.32 6.77 7.00
N GLN A 14 0.70 7.57 7.24
CA GLN A 14 0.48 8.94 7.63
C GLN A 14 0.73 9.94 6.52
N LEU A 15 1.74 9.75 5.72
CA LEU A 15 2.02 10.68 4.64
C LEU A 15 1.56 10.13 3.31
N PRO A 16 0.68 10.83 2.63
CA PRO A 16 0.20 10.34 1.33
C PRO A 16 1.33 10.15 0.32
N GLU A 17 2.36 10.97 0.40
CA GLU A 17 3.50 10.84 -0.50
C GLU A 17 4.20 9.50 -0.33
N ASN A 18 4.22 8.98 0.89
CA ASN A 18 4.84 7.68 1.13
C ASN A 18 4.02 6.54 0.53
N ILE A 19 2.72 6.71 0.47
CA ILE A 19 1.87 5.73 -0.19
C ILE A 19 2.21 5.69 -1.68
N GLY A 20 2.34 6.84 -2.29
CA GLY A 20 2.71 6.91 -3.70
C GLY A 20 4.09 6.32 -3.96
N MET A 21 5.04 6.59 -3.07
CA MET A 21 6.38 6.05 -3.22
C MET A 21 6.39 4.53 -3.06
N THR A 22 5.54 4.01 -2.18
CA THR A 22 5.39 2.57 -2.04
C THR A 22 4.88 1.96 -3.34
N ALA A 23 3.89 2.60 -3.96
CA ALA A 23 3.35 2.11 -5.22
C ALA A 23 4.44 2.10 -6.30
N ARG A 24 5.29 3.11 -6.32
CA ARG A 24 6.40 3.14 -7.28
C ARG A 24 7.37 1.99 -7.06
N ALA A 25 7.70 1.73 -5.81
CA ALA A 25 8.60 0.62 -5.49
C ALA A 25 7.96 -0.70 -5.87
N MET A 26 6.66 -0.85 -5.60
CA MET A 26 5.94 -2.06 -5.96
C MET A 26 5.97 -2.30 -7.45
N ASP A 27 5.80 -1.24 -8.22
CA ASP A 27 5.79 -1.35 -9.66
C ASP A 27 7.14 -1.87 -10.17
N ASN A 28 8.23 -1.45 -9.56
CA ASN A 28 9.54 -1.92 -9.94
C ASN A 28 9.74 -3.42 -9.67
N PHE A 29 9.00 -3.96 -8.74
CA PHE A 29 9.11 -5.38 -8.41
C PHE A 29 7.97 -6.20 -9.00
N GLY A 30 7.15 -5.59 -9.82
CA GLY A 30 6.04 -6.31 -10.44
C GLY A 30 4.88 -6.61 -9.53
N LEU A 31 4.77 -5.89 -8.41
CA LEU A 31 3.66 -6.08 -7.48
C LEU A 31 2.57 -5.08 -7.81
N SER A 32 1.34 -5.50 -7.65
CA SER A 32 0.23 -4.64 -8.04
C SER A 32 -0.86 -4.45 -7.00
N ARG A 33 -0.86 -5.23 -5.94
CA ARG A 33 -1.93 -5.14 -4.97
C ARG A 33 -1.49 -4.38 -3.74
N LEU A 34 -2.07 -3.21 -3.53
CA LEU A 34 -1.76 -2.37 -2.38
C LEU A 34 -3.04 -2.09 -1.62
N TYR A 35 -3.04 -2.41 -0.34
CA TYR A 35 -4.18 -2.15 0.53
C TYR A 35 -3.74 -1.18 1.61
N LEU A 36 -4.67 -0.34 2.04
CA LEU A 36 -4.41 0.59 3.13
C LEU A 36 -5.36 0.25 4.28
N VAL A 37 -4.83 0.24 5.48
CA VAL A 37 -5.64 0.00 6.66
C VAL A 37 -5.62 1.29 7.46
N ASN A 38 -6.78 1.89 7.59
CA ASN A 38 -6.99 3.07 8.41
C ASN A 38 -5.96 4.19 8.13
N PRO A 39 -5.87 4.66 6.89
CA PRO A 39 -4.93 5.74 6.59
C PRO A 39 -5.34 7.02 7.30
N ARG A 40 -4.37 7.85 7.64
CA ARG A 40 -4.65 9.08 8.36
C ARG A 40 -5.42 10.06 7.49
N ASP A 41 -5.00 10.21 6.25
CA ASP A 41 -5.62 11.18 5.36
C ASP A 41 -6.69 10.52 4.50
N GLU A 42 -7.55 11.32 3.94
CA GLU A 42 -8.59 10.81 3.09
C GLU A 42 -8.08 10.08 1.90
N TRP A 43 -8.84 9.16 1.41
CA TRP A 43 -8.53 8.41 0.21
C TRP A 43 -9.74 8.46 -0.72
N PRO A 44 -9.57 8.74 -2.01
CA PRO A 44 -8.30 8.91 -2.73
C PRO A 44 -7.59 10.22 -2.39
N ASN A 45 -6.31 10.30 -2.67
CA ASN A 45 -5.50 11.43 -2.27
C ASN A 45 -4.59 11.88 -3.39
N LYS A 46 -4.66 13.13 -3.75
CA LYS A 46 -3.89 13.65 -4.87
C LYS A 46 -2.39 13.65 -4.63
N LYS A 47 -1.95 13.82 -3.42
CA LYS A 47 -0.53 13.79 -3.11
C LYS A 47 0.04 12.39 -3.33
N ALA A 48 -0.74 11.37 -2.99
CA ALA A 48 -0.31 10.00 -3.25
C ALA A 48 -0.24 9.75 -4.75
N GLU A 49 -1.21 10.24 -5.49
CA GLU A 49 -1.22 10.07 -6.93
C GLU A 49 -0.03 10.75 -7.57
N LYS A 50 0.29 11.95 -7.14
CA LYS A 50 1.40 12.63 -7.70
C LYS A 50 2.71 11.96 -7.41
N SER A 51 2.93 11.47 -6.21
CA SER A 51 4.18 10.82 -5.85
C SER A 51 4.31 9.42 -6.43
N ALA A 52 3.22 8.85 -6.93
CA ALA A 52 3.27 7.52 -7.54
C ALA A 52 3.84 7.54 -8.95
N LYS A 53 3.80 8.67 -9.62
CA LYS A 53 4.30 8.81 -10.98
C LYS A 53 3.87 7.69 -11.88
N HIS A 54 4.74 6.84 -12.33
CA HIS A 54 4.39 5.81 -13.29
C HIS A 54 3.59 4.66 -12.70
N ALA A 55 3.29 4.70 -11.44
CA ALA A 55 2.54 3.64 -10.78
C ALA A 55 1.10 4.03 -10.46
N GLU A 56 0.53 4.90 -11.27
CA GLU A 56 -0.84 5.36 -11.02
C GLU A 56 -1.86 4.24 -11.03
N SER A 57 -1.63 3.21 -11.81
CA SER A 57 -2.60 2.12 -11.86
C SER A 57 -2.68 1.39 -10.51
N ILE A 58 -1.56 1.30 -9.81
CA ILE A 58 -1.56 0.68 -8.49
C ILE A 58 -2.39 1.54 -7.53
N ILE A 59 -2.20 2.84 -7.60
CA ILE A 59 -2.93 3.78 -6.76
C ILE A 59 -4.43 3.73 -7.05
N LYS A 60 -4.81 3.61 -8.29
CA LYS A 60 -6.21 3.55 -8.64
C LYS A 60 -6.91 2.31 -8.14
N ASN A 61 -6.18 1.25 -7.96
CA ASN A 61 -6.74 -0.02 -7.51
C ASN A 61 -6.58 -0.29 -6.02
N VAL A 62 -6.12 0.71 -5.28
CA VAL A 62 -5.96 0.57 -3.83
C VAL A 62 -7.31 0.29 -3.17
N GLN A 63 -7.31 -0.60 -2.22
CA GLN A 63 -8.49 -0.83 -1.40
C GLN A 63 -8.19 -0.39 0.02
N VAL A 64 -9.17 0.21 0.66
CA VAL A 64 -9.02 0.76 2.00
C VAL A 64 -9.89 -0.01 2.96
N PHE A 65 -9.31 -0.38 4.09
CA PHE A 65 -10.01 -1.14 5.11
C PHE A 65 -9.93 -0.43 6.46
N SER A 66 -10.86 -0.75 7.35
CA SER A 66 -10.87 -0.16 8.68
C SER A 66 -9.94 -0.85 9.63
N ASN A 67 -9.66 -2.10 9.42
CA ASN A 67 -8.75 -2.84 10.31
C ASN A 67 -8.01 -3.91 9.54
N LEU A 68 -6.97 -4.43 10.15
CA LEU A 68 -6.10 -5.39 9.50
C LEU A 68 -6.79 -6.71 9.23
N GLU A 69 -7.69 -7.11 10.10
CA GLU A 69 -8.38 -8.37 9.90
C GLU A 69 -9.18 -8.39 8.63
N GLN A 70 -9.84 -7.28 8.32
CA GLN A 70 -10.59 -7.19 7.08
C GLN A 70 -9.67 -7.27 5.88
N ALA A 71 -8.52 -6.63 5.97
CA ALA A 71 -7.60 -6.59 4.85
C ALA A 71 -6.97 -7.94 4.56
N THR A 72 -6.82 -8.78 5.57
CA THR A 72 -6.11 -10.03 5.40
C THR A 72 -7.02 -11.26 5.28
N SER A 73 -8.32 -11.07 5.38
CA SER A 73 -9.22 -12.20 5.51
C SER A 73 -9.20 -13.20 4.37
N LYS A 74 -8.75 -12.80 3.20
CA LYS A 74 -8.76 -13.70 2.06
C LYS A 74 -7.40 -14.06 1.52
N PHE A 75 -6.34 -13.79 2.23
CA PHE A 75 -5.01 -14.01 1.69
C PHE A 75 -4.18 -14.97 2.51
N ASN A 76 -3.36 -15.73 1.81
CA ASN A 76 -2.44 -16.63 2.46
C ASN A 76 -1.09 -15.99 2.71
N LEU A 77 -0.65 -15.10 1.82
CA LEU A 77 0.62 -14.47 1.98
C LEU A 77 0.43 -12.97 1.96
N VAL A 78 0.75 -12.32 3.05
CA VAL A 78 0.56 -10.92 3.21
C VAL A 78 1.79 -10.29 3.80
N ILE A 79 2.20 -9.14 3.26
CA ILE A 79 3.28 -8.37 3.82
C ILE A 79 2.66 -7.09 4.35
N ALA A 80 2.83 -6.82 5.61
CA ALA A 80 2.26 -5.65 6.23
C ALA A 80 3.36 -4.76 6.76
N THR A 81 3.25 -3.47 6.54
CA THR A 81 4.20 -2.53 7.07
C THR A 81 3.44 -1.42 7.77
N THR A 82 4.10 -0.72 8.65
CA THR A 82 3.49 0.42 9.29
C THR A 82 4.31 1.65 8.98
N ASN A 83 3.68 2.76 8.98
CA ASN A 83 4.37 3.99 8.68
C ASN A 83 4.79 4.66 9.97
N ARG A 84 5.63 3.96 10.78
CA ARG A 84 6.09 4.47 11.99
C ARG A 84 7.33 5.18 11.80
N GLN A 85 7.56 6.15 12.53
CA GLN A 85 8.71 6.86 12.43
C GLN A 85 9.87 6.27 12.98
N ARG A 86 9.97 5.34 13.60
CA ARG A 86 11.07 4.76 14.10
C ARG A 86 11.73 3.89 13.41
N PHE A 87 12.64 3.77 13.39
CA PHE A 87 13.25 2.94 12.72
C PHE A 87 14.19 2.37 13.08
N LEU A 88 14.41 1.87 12.86
CA LEU A 88 14.91 1.23 12.92
C LEU A 88 15.96 1.20 12.48
N THR A 89 16.32 1.32 12.53
CA THR A 89 17.30 1.34 12.01
C THR A 89 17.76 0.81 11.90
#